data_a27b1918197849ce8926a5d3fb1fc40d
#
_entry.id   a27b1918197849ce8926a5d3fb1fc40d
#
_cell.length_a   1.000
_cell.length_b   1.000
_cell.length_c   1.000
_cell.angle_alpha   90.00
_cell.angle_beta   90.00
_cell.angle_gamma   90.00
#
_symmetry.space_group_name_H-M   'P 1'
#
loop_
_entity.id
_entity.type
_entity.pdbx_description
1 polymer ?
#
loop_
_entity_poly.entity_id
_entity_poly.type
_entity_poly.pdbx_seq_one_letter_code
_entity_poly.pdbx_strand_id
1 'polypeptide(L)'
;MKNLIPRYTFYKNKYGSELLIDVVELKYVKKFLAQSSVHTLTYYDITFVTEGEGRFSIDNQTNEAASRDVFFSKPGEIRNWDTRHIVNGYALIFEDEFLSSLFKDSLFVQHLSFFQSGKTSSKLRLPDELYMRILQILHNIKTEIDSYRQNDVYVLRALLYEVLMLLDREYKKVNMEEETTSKEVGNIHIDKFMKLVESHLKEQHSVQYYADKLCITPNYLNEIVTSTKGISAKQYIRNKVMDEAKRLLTYTDFPISDIAFELHFSTVSYFIGSFRQHTGETPLLYRKTHKP
;
A
#
# COMPACT_ATOMS: atom_id res chain seq x y z
N MET A 1 14.91 17.88 -19.59
CA MET A 1 15.21 16.65 -18.82
C MET A 1 13.98 16.35 -17.99
N LYS A 2 13.35 15.18 -18.15
CA LYS A 2 12.29 14.74 -17.22
C LYS A 2 12.96 14.50 -15.88
N ASN A 3 12.60 15.27 -14.86
CA ASN A 3 13.02 14.99 -13.49
C ASN A 3 12.42 13.64 -13.10
N LEU A 4 13.22 12.59 -13.17
CA LEU A 4 12.82 11.28 -12.64
C LEU A 4 12.68 11.44 -11.12
N ILE A 5 11.51 11.04 -10.61
CA ILE A 5 11.27 11.00 -9.16
C ILE A 5 12.24 9.96 -8.57
N PRO A 6 13.10 10.32 -7.60
CA PRO A 6 14.00 9.37 -6.96
C PRO A 6 13.24 8.19 -6.36
N ARG A 7 13.78 6.98 -6.51
CA ARG A 7 13.25 5.74 -5.95
C ARG A 7 14.25 5.16 -4.97
N TYR A 8 13.87 5.04 -3.71
CA TYR A 8 14.71 4.44 -2.69
C TYR A 8 14.34 2.98 -2.47
N THR A 9 15.36 2.13 -2.41
CA THR A 9 15.22 0.68 -2.19
C THR A 9 15.60 0.33 -0.76
N PHE A 10 15.02 -0.76 -0.24
CA PHE A 10 15.35 -1.27 1.08
C PHE A 10 16.77 -1.82 1.10
N TYR A 11 17.58 -1.42 2.09
CA TYR A 11 18.94 -1.93 2.25
C TYR A 11 18.97 -3.14 3.18
N LYS A 12 18.75 -4.33 2.62
CA LYS A 12 18.55 -5.60 3.33
C LYS A 12 19.76 -6.03 4.17
N ASN A 13 20.97 -5.71 3.76
CA ASN A 13 22.22 -6.20 4.39
C ASN A 13 22.88 -5.18 5.34
N LYS A 14 22.13 -4.22 5.85
CA LYS A 14 22.60 -3.13 6.71
C LYS A 14 23.33 -3.64 7.97
N TYR A 15 22.93 -4.78 8.50
CA TYR A 15 23.40 -5.34 9.76
C TYR A 15 24.29 -6.60 9.60
N GLY A 16 24.87 -6.79 8.40
CA GLY A 16 25.75 -7.94 8.10
C GLY A 16 25.03 -9.24 7.77
N SER A 17 23.71 -9.27 7.89
CA SER A 17 22.82 -10.34 7.47
C SER A 17 21.57 -9.75 6.82
N GLU A 18 20.84 -10.54 6.02
CA GLU A 18 19.62 -10.07 5.41
C GLU A 18 18.54 -9.87 6.48
N LEU A 19 18.08 -8.62 6.60
CA LEU A 19 16.98 -8.25 7.48
C LEU A 19 16.00 -7.36 6.71
N LEU A 20 14.70 -7.70 6.77
CA LEU A 20 13.64 -7.08 5.97
C LEU A 20 12.76 -6.12 6.77
N ILE A 21 13.27 -5.63 7.90
CA ILE A 21 12.63 -4.64 8.78
C ILE A 21 13.68 -3.69 9.33
N ASP A 22 13.32 -2.42 9.52
CA ASP A 22 14.14 -1.44 10.23
C ASP A 22 13.29 -0.38 10.91
N VAL A 23 13.84 0.26 11.95
CA VAL A 23 13.28 1.46 12.60
C VAL A 23 14.30 2.58 12.49
N VAL A 24 14.01 3.56 11.66
CA VAL A 24 14.91 4.68 11.34
C VAL A 24 14.40 5.97 11.97
N GLU A 25 15.26 6.69 12.69
CA GLU A 25 14.92 8.02 13.20
C GLU A 25 14.85 9.04 12.05
N LEU A 26 13.83 9.86 12.02
CA LEU A 26 13.58 10.84 10.94
C LEU A 26 14.72 11.84 10.75
N LYS A 27 15.47 12.16 11.81
CA LYS A 27 16.65 13.04 11.71
C LYS A 27 17.72 12.50 10.76
N TYR A 28 17.84 11.18 10.62
CA TYR A 28 18.77 10.56 9.66
C TYR A 28 18.19 10.54 8.25
N VAL A 29 16.89 10.30 8.12
CA VAL A 29 16.19 10.29 6.83
C VAL A 29 16.24 11.67 6.15
N LYS A 30 16.14 12.75 6.93
CA LYS A 30 16.21 14.14 6.42
C LYS A 30 17.44 14.41 5.55
N LYS A 31 18.60 13.86 5.88
CA LYS A 31 19.83 14.05 5.12
C LYS A 31 19.71 13.52 3.68
N PHE A 32 19.00 12.41 3.51
CA PHE A 32 18.77 11.81 2.18
C PHE A 32 17.69 12.59 1.41
N LEU A 33 16.66 13.08 2.10
CA LEU A 33 15.57 13.83 1.50
C LEU A 33 15.92 15.29 1.20
N ALA A 34 17.03 15.80 1.72
CA ALA A 34 17.48 17.18 1.45
C ALA A 34 17.73 17.44 -0.04
N GLN A 35 18.02 16.40 -0.83
CA GLN A 35 18.22 16.50 -2.28
C GLN A 35 16.90 16.45 -3.07
N SER A 36 15.87 15.77 -2.56
CA SER A 36 14.54 15.73 -3.16
C SER A 36 13.51 15.38 -2.09
N SER A 37 12.60 16.32 -1.81
CA SER A 37 11.46 16.08 -0.92
C SER A 37 10.44 15.11 -1.53
N VAL A 38 10.41 15.02 -2.88
CA VAL A 38 9.52 14.13 -3.63
C VAL A 38 10.28 12.86 -4.00
N HIS A 39 9.77 11.70 -3.59
CA HIS A 39 10.40 10.40 -3.83
C HIS A 39 9.37 9.25 -3.76
N THR A 40 9.80 8.06 -4.18
CA THR A 40 9.06 6.80 -4.01
C THR A 40 9.91 5.78 -3.25
N LEU A 41 9.25 4.81 -2.60
CA LEU A 41 9.90 3.70 -1.90
C LEU A 41 9.53 2.37 -2.56
N THR A 42 10.39 1.35 -2.40
CA THR A 42 10.08 -0.02 -2.83
C THR A 42 9.49 -0.88 -1.71
N TYR A 43 9.36 -0.35 -0.52
CA TYR A 43 8.96 -1.02 0.71
C TYR A 43 7.83 -0.27 1.42
N TYR A 44 7.22 -0.91 2.40
CA TYR A 44 6.22 -0.31 3.28
C TYR A 44 6.88 0.62 4.29
N ASP A 45 6.24 1.76 4.54
CA ASP A 45 6.71 2.76 5.50
C ASP A 45 5.55 3.24 6.36
N ILE A 46 5.75 3.19 7.68
CA ILE A 46 4.87 3.77 8.68
C ILE A 46 5.66 4.82 9.43
N THR A 47 5.38 6.08 9.13
CA THR A 47 6.09 7.22 9.73
C THR A 47 5.34 7.76 10.93
N PHE A 48 5.99 7.81 12.09
CA PHE A 48 5.48 8.34 13.35
C PHE A 48 6.12 9.70 13.61
N VAL A 49 5.32 10.74 13.75
CA VAL A 49 5.80 12.10 14.11
C VAL A 49 5.79 12.26 15.62
N THR A 50 6.97 12.51 16.21
CA THR A 50 7.09 12.74 17.66
C THR A 50 7.19 14.22 17.98
N GLU A 51 7.78 15.02 17.08
CA GLU A 51 8.02 16.44 17.31
C GLU A 51 8.01 17.20 15.98
N GLY A 52 7.47 18.43 16.03
CA GLY A 52 7.38 19.32 14.89
C GLY A 52 6.01 19.31 14.25
N GLU A 53 5.85 20.25 13.31
CA GLU A 53 4.65 20.43 12.51
C GLU A 53 5.08 20.61 11.06
N GLY A 54 4.21 20.28 10.10
CA GLY A 54 4.53 20.46 8.69
C GLY A 54 3.52 19.77 7.78
N ARG A 55 3.91 19.56 6.52
CA ARG A 55 3.06 18.90 5.52
C ARG A 55 3.67 17.62 5.06
N PHE A 56 2.82 16.63 4.93
CA PHE A 56 3.15 15.32 4.40
C PHE A 56 2.14 14.93 3.33
N SER A 57 2.63 14.71 2.11
CA SER A 57 1.78 14.28 1.00
C SER A 57 2.14 12.85 0.59
N ILE A 58 1.11 12.05 0.36
CA ILE A 58 1.21 10.70 -0.21
C ILE A 58 0.25 10.66 -1.40
N ASP A 59 0.77 10.46 -2.60
CA ASP A 59 0.05 10.62 -3.87
C ASP A 59 -0.71 11.95 -3.92
N ASN A 60 -2.04 11.91 -4.02
CA ASN A 60 -2.90 13.08 -4.10
C ASN A 60 -3.44 13.56 -2.74
N GLN A 61 -3.03 12.92 -1.64
CA GLN A 61 -3.46 13.29 -0.29
C GLN A 61 -2.39 14.09 0.42
N THR A 62 -2.69 15.36 0.72
CA THR A 62 -1.82 16.23 1.52
C THR A 62 -2.45 16.45 2.88
N ASN A 63 -1.69 16.18 3.94
CA ASN A 63 -2.13 16.30 5.31
C ASN A 63 -1.16 17.20 6.09
N GLU A 64 -1.69 17.98 7.02
CA GLU A 64 -0.88 18.59 8.07
C GLU A 64 -0.37 17.51 9.01
N ALA A 65 0.91 17.60 9.37
CA ALA A 65 1.59 16.67 10.27
C ALA A 65 1.88 17.36 11.61
N ALA A 66 1.60 16.68 12.70
CA ALA A 66 1.90 17.12 14.05
C ALA A 66 2.30 15.93 14.91
N SER A 67 2.74 16.19 16.16
CA SER A 67 3.05 15.13 17.11
C SER A 67 1.86 14.17 17.30
N ARG A 68 2.13 12.87 17.39
CA ARG A 68 1.20 11.73 17.46
C ARG A 68 0.51 11.38 16.14
N ASP A 69 0.82 12.06 15.05
CA ASP A 69 0.34 11.67 13.74
C ASP A 69 1.20 10.52 13.17
N VAL A 70 0.52 9.58 12.51
CA VAL A 70 1.11 8.43 11.85
C VAL A 70 0.71 8.46 10.38
N PHE A 71 1.68 8.28 9.50
CA PHE A 71 1.48 8.26 8.05
C PHE A 71 1.81 6.88 7.48
N PHE A 72 0.98 6.41 6.55
CA PHE A 72 1.09 5.09 5.95
C PHE A 72 1.36 5.20 4.47
N SER A 73 2.45 4.64 4.00
CA SER A 73 2.72 4.52 2.57
C SER A 73 3.16 3.11 2.19
N LYS A 74 2.68 2.68 1.04
CA LYS A 74 3.03 1.40 0.41
C LYS A 74 4.02 1.59 -0.74
N PRO A 75 4.66 0.52 -1.21
CA PRO A 75 5.57 0.57 -2.33
C PRO A 75 4.98 1.28 -3.54
N GLY A 76 5.76 2.20 -4.13
CA GLY A 76 5.42 2.92 -5.36
C GLY A 76 4.60 4.19 -5.19
N GLU A 77 4.01 4.47 -4.02
CA GLU A 77 3.33 5.74 -3.75
C GLU A 77 4.33 6.91 -3.77
N ILE A 78 3.92 8.04 -4.35
CA ILE A 78 4.73 9.27 -4.38
C ILE A 78 4.58 9.99 -3.06
N ARG A 79 5.71 10.23 -2.40
CA ARG A 79 5.78 10.92 -1.12
C ARG A 79 6.40 12.29 -1.29
N ASN A 80 5.89 13.29 -0.56
CA ASN A 80 6.50 14.61 -0.47
C ASN A 80 6.44 15.11 0.98
N TRP A 81 7.61 15.39 1.55
CA TRP A 81 7.77 15.83 2.93
C TRP A 81 8.20 17.28 3.01
N ASP A 82 7.57 18.04 3.89
CA ASP A 82 8.17 19.30 4.38
C ASP A 82 9.25 18.98 5.42
N THR A 83 10.45 18.72 4.93
CA THR A 83 11.60 18.32 5.74
C THR A 83 12.11 19.42 6.67
N ARG A 84 11.62 20.65 6.55
CA ARG A 84 12.10 21.79 7.34
C ARG A 84 11.47 21.83 8.72
N HIS A 85 10.18 21.50 8.81
CA HIS A 85 9.36 21.70 10.00
C HIS A 85 9.08 20.41 10.79
N ILE A 86 9.04 19.25 10.16
CA ILE A 86 8.94 17.97 10.86
C ILE A 86 10.30 17.66 11.50
N VAL A 87 10.38 17.76 12.80
CA VAL A 87 11.66 17.75 13.52
C VAL A 87 12.10 16.34 13.86
N ASN A 88 11.28 15.56 14.55
CA ASN A 88 11.61 14.23 15.04
C ASN A 88 10.51 13.20 14.81
N GLY A 89 10.91 11.95 14.85
CA GLY A 89 10.01 10.81 14.73
C GLY A 89 10.76 9.55 14.32
N TYR A 90 9.99 8.53 13.95
CA TYR A 90 10.49 7.24 13.53
C TYR A 90 9.81 6.80 12.24
N ALA A 91 10.54 6.16 11.34
CA ALA A 91 10.00 5.40 10.22
C ALA A 91 10.20 3.91 10.51
N LEU A 92 9.10 3.19 10.68
CA LEU A 92 9.07 1.73 10.69
C LEU A 92 8.94 1.28 9.24
N ILE A 93 9.98 0.67 8.70
CA ILE A 93 10.06 0.26 7.31
C ILE A 93 10.24 -1.26 7.21
N PHE A 94 9.56 -1.89 6.25
CA PHE A 94 9.65 -3.33 6.07
C PHE A 94 9.24 -3.77 4.66
N GLU A 95 9.74 -4.92 4.24
CA GLU A 95 9.31 -5.60 3.02
C GLU A 95 8.14 -6.55 3.33
N ASP A 96 7.23 -6.74 2.37
CA ASP A 96 6.06 -7.63 2.49
C ASP A 96 6.46 -9.06 2.89
N GLU A 97 7.56 -9.55 2.30
CA GLU A 97 8.11 -10.87 2.55
C GLU A 97 8.45 -11.14 4.02
N PHE A 98 8.69 -10.09 4.81
CA PHE A 98 9.06 -10.24 6.22
C PHE A 98 7.96 -10.92 7.04
N LEU A 99 6.70 -10.62 6.75
CA LEU A 99 5.55 -11.22 7.43
C LEU A 99 4.86 -12.33 6.61
N SER A 100 4.84 -12.23 5.28
CA SER A 100 4.14 -13.19 4.41
C SER A 100 4.63 -14.64 4.59
N SER A 101 5.89 -14.82 4.99
CA SER A 101 6.44 -16.14 5.31
C SER A 101 5.86 -16.78 6.58
N LEU A 102 5.18 -16.01 7.46
CA LEU A 102 4.51 -16.53 8.67
C LEU A 102 3.05 -16.88 8.44
N PHE A 103 2.41 -16.24 7.47
CA PHE A 103 0.97 -16.37 7.25
C PHE A 103 0.70 -17.16 5.98
N LYS A 104 -0.38 -17.94 6.01
CA LYS A 104 -0.91 -18.56 4.78
C LYS A 104 -1.46 -17.52 3.80
N ASP A 105 -1.78 -16.33 4.28
CA ASP A 105 -2.21 -15.19 3.48
C ASP A 105 -0.99 -14.36 3.07
N SER A 106 -0.53 -14.55 1.85
CA SER A 106 0.57 -13.78 1.25
C SER A 106 0.22 -12.30 1.03
N LEU A 107 -1.05 -11.91 1.14
CA LEU A 107 -1.54 -10.54 0.98
C LEU A 107 -1.88 -9.88 2.31
N PHE A 108 -1.50 -10.50 3.44
CA PHE A 108 -1.83 -10.02 4.78
C PHE A 108 -1.56 -8.51 4.97
N VAL A 109 -0.38 -8.04 4.59
CA VAL A 109 -0.01 -6.62 4.74
C VAL A 109 -0.89 -5.72 3.86
N GLN A 110 -1.19 -6.16 2.64
CA GLN A 110 -2.04 -5.42 1.70
C GLN A 110 -3.50 -5.35 2.16
N HIS A 111 -3.95 -6.30 2.98
CA HIS A 111 -5.31 -6.34 3.55
C HIS A 111 -5.49 -5.43 4.76
N LEU A 112 -4.42 -4.86 5.33
CA LEU A 112 -4.52 -3.86 6.40
C LEU A 112 -5.23 -2.61 5.89
N SER A 113 -6.18 -2.10 6.65
CA SER A 113 -7.12 -1.05 6.21
C SER A 113 -6.41 0.21 5.71
N PHE A 114 -5.30 0.58 6.33
CA PHE A 114 -4.50 1.75 5.96
C PHE A 114 -3.57 1.52 4.75
N PHE A 115 -3.43 0.28 4.24
CA PHE A 115 -2.69 -0.02 3.01
C PHE A 115 -3.59 -0.40 1.84
N GLN A 116 -4.90 -0.56 2.05
CA GLN A 116 -5.83 -0.88 0.97
C GLN A 116 -5.88 0.23 -0.09
N SER A 117 -6.16 -0.19 -1.33
CA SER A 117 -6.44 0.75 -2.42
C SER A 117 -7.76 1.47 -2.14
N GLY A 118 -7.73 2.81 -2.14
CA GLY A 118 -8.91 3.61 -1.79
C GLY A 118 -9.08 3.86 -0.30
N LYS A 119 -8.01 3.70 0.49
CA LYS A 119 -7.99 4.11 1.91
C LYS A 119 -8.55 5.53 2.08
N THR A 120 -9.32 5.74 3.11
CA THR A 120 -9.97 7.03 3.43
C THR A 120 -8.92 8.11 3.70
N SER A 121 -7.86 7.75 4.43
CA SER A 121 -6.78 8.66 4.78
C SER A 121 -5.42 7.93 4.77
N SER A 122 -4.38 8.64 4.38
CA SER A 122 -3.00 8.19 4.56
C SER A 122 -2.43 8.55 5.94
N LYS A 123 -3.26 9.15 6.80
CA LYS A 123 -2.91 9.67 8.13
C LYS A 123 -3.83 9.09 9.19
N LEU A 124 -3.29 8.83 10.37
CA LEU A 124 -4.02 8.50 11.60
C LEU A 124 -3.44 9.29 12.77
N ARG A 125 -4.29 9.92 13.59
CA ARG A 125 -3.88 10.53 14.85
C ARG A 125 -4.13 9.54 15.97
N LEU A 126 -3.09 9.23 16.75
CA LEU A 126 -3.20 8.26 17.83
C LEU A 126 -3.59 8.91 19.17
N PRO A 127 -4.44 8.24 19.98
CA PRO A 127 -4.62 8.57 21.39
C PRO A 127 -3.30 8.43 22.17
N ASP A 128 -3.11 9.24 23.21
CA ASP A 128 -1.85 9.30 23.96
C ASP A 128 -1.37 7.94 24.48
N GLU A 129 -2.26 7.16 25.08
CA GLU A 129 -1.92 5.84 25.62
C GLU A 129 -1.44 4.86 24.54
N LEU A 130 -2.16 4.79 23.42
CA LEU A 130 -1.79 3.92 22.31
C LEU A 130 -0.47 4.38 21.65
N TYR A 131 -0.29 5.70 21.53
CA TYR A 131 0.92 6.28 20.97
C TYR A 131 2.15 5.90 21.81
N MET A 132 2.10 6.07 23.14
CA MET A 132 3.19 5.71 24.03
C MET A 132 3.49 4.21 23.99
N ARG A 133 2.47 3.36 23.92
CA ARG A 133 2.64 1.92 23.77
C ARG A 133 3.38 1.57 22.47
N ILE A 134 2.99 2.18 21.35
CA ILE A 134 3.63 1.92 20.06
C ILE A 134 5.08 2.40 20.05
N LEU A 135 5.38 3.58 20.61
CA LEU A 135 6.75 4.04 20.73
C LEU A 135 7.63 3.07 21.53
N GLN A 136 7.09 2.47 22.61
CA GLN A 136 7.81 1.44 23.35
C GLN A 136 8.07 0.19 22.49
N ILE A 137 7.10 -0.24 21.66
CA ILE A 137 7.30 -1.37 20.76
C ILE A 137 8.35 -1.04 19.69
N LEU A 138 8.33 0.18 19.13
CA LEU A 138 9.37 0.63 18.18
C LEU A 138 10.77 0.63 18.81
N HIS A 139 10.87 1.05 20.09
CA HIS A 139 12.13 0.96 20.82
C HIS A 139 12.58 -0.49 21.01
N ASN A 140 11.67 -1.40 21.33
CA ASN A 140 11.96 -2.83 21.46
C ASN A 140 12.42 -3.41 20.10
N ILE A 141 11.74 -3.10 18.99
CA ILE A 141 12.16 -3.51 17.64
C ILE A 141 13.58 -3.01 17.38
N LYS A 142 13.88 -1.75 17.67
CA LYS A 142 15.21 -1.19 17.46
C LYS A 142 16.29 -1.90 18.28
N THR A 143 15.99 -2.21 19.55
CA THR A 143 16.90 -2.96 20.43
C THR A 143 17.17 -4.36 19.91
N GLU A 144 16.16 -5.07 19.43
CA GLU A 144 16.30 -6.39 18.81
C GLU A 144 17.13 -6.34 17.51
N ILE A 145 16.95 -5.28 16.70
CA ILE A 145 17.73 -5.06 15.48
C ILE A 145 19.19 -4.79 15.81
N ASP A 146 19.48 -3.94 16.81
CA ASP A 146 20.85 -3.57 17.19
C ASP A 146 21.63 -4.75 17.79
N SER A 147 20.93 -5.71 18.41
CA SER A 147 21.48 -6.97 18.96
C SER A 147 21.21 -8.20 18.07
N TYR A 148 20.76 -8.00 16.83
CA TYR A 148 20.22 -9.04 15.96
C TYR A 148 21.15 -10.24 15.78
N ARG A 149 20.62 -11.43 16.06
CA ARG A 149 21.19 -12.73 15.75
C ARG A 149 20.23 -13.51 14.85
N GLN A 150 20.75 -14.39 14.04
CA GLN A 150 20.00 -15.07 12.97
C GLN A 150 18.70 -15.77 13.38
N ASN A 151 18.51 -16.06 14.68
CA ASN A 151 17.31 -16.73 15.22
C ASN A 151 16.27 -15.76 15.83
N ASP A 152 16.55 -14.46 15.88
CA ASP A 152 15.69 -13.48 16.58
C ASP A 152 14.60 -12.91 15.67
N VAL A 153 14.52 -13.35 14.43
CA VAL A 153 13.54 -12.92 13.42
C VAL A 153 12.08 -13.08 13.89
N TYR A 154 11.79 -14.06 14.72
CA TYR A 154 10.44 -14.32 15.21
C TYR A 154 9.98 -13.27 16.23
N VAL A 155 10.89 -12.76 17.06
CA VAL A 155 10.60 -11.67 18.00
C VAL A 155 10.28 -10.40 17.22
N LEU A 156 11.11 -10.06 16.23
CA LEU A 156 10.88 -8.90 15.36
C LEU A 156 9.55 -9.01 14.60
N ARG A 157 9.19 -10.20 14.11
CA ARG A 157 7.91 -10.44 13.46
C ARG A 157 6.73 -10.28 14.39
N ALA A 158 6.83 -10.78 15.63
CA ALA A 158 5.79 -10.63 16.64
C ALA A 158 5.56 -9.16 16.99
N LEU A 159 6.64 -8.40 17.20
CA LEU A 159 6.57 -6.97 17.49
C LEU A 159 5.99 -6.16 16.33
N LEU A 160 6.42 -6.44 15.09
CA LEU A 160 5.84 -5.81 13.89
C LEU A 160 4.36 -6.13 13.78
N TYR A 161 3.98 -7.39 13.95
CA TYR A 161 2.57 -7.82 13.91
C TYR A 161 1.74 -7.08 14.96
N GLU A 162 2.24 -6.95 16.19
CA GLU A 162 1.55 -6.20 17.25
C GLU A 162 1.30 -4.75 16.83
N VAL A 163 2.33 -4.04 16.33
CA VAL A 163 2.18 -2.67 15.84
C VAL A 163 1.11 -2.57 14.77
N LEU A 164 1.17 -3.44 13.76
CA LEU A 164 0.23 -3.43 12.63
C LEU A 164 -1.21 -3.68 13.10
N MET A 165 -1.43 -4.63 14.02
CA MET A 165 -2.78 -4.93 14.54
C MET A 165 -3.33 -3.81 15.41
N LEU A 166 -2.49 -3.17 16.23
CA LEU A 166 -2.89 -2.02 17.03
C LEU A 166 -3.30 -0.84 16.16
N LEU A 167 -2.52 -0.54 15.11
CA LEU A 167 -2.81 0.52 14.16
C LEU A 167 -4.07 0.23 13.32
N ASP A 168 -4.24 -1.01 12.84
CA ASP A 168 -5.40 -1.40 12.04
C ASP A 168 -6.71 -1.30 12.83
N ARG A 169 -6.67 -1.71 14.09
CA ARG A 169 -7.81 -1.57 15.00
C ARG A 169 -8.21 -0.11 15.22
N GLU A 170 -7.23 0.76 15.49
CA GLU A 170 -7.51 2.19 15.72
C GLU A 170 -7.93 2.90 14.42
N TYR A 171 -7.30 2.57 13.30
CA TYR A 171 -7.67 3.10 11.98
C TYR A 171 -9.12 2.76 11.62
N LYS A 172 -9.54 1.52 11.84
CA LYS A 172 -10.94 1.09 11.64
C LYS A 172 -11.90 1.83 12.54
N LYS A 173 -11.55 1.99 13.83
CA LYS A 173 -12.39 2.70 14.81
C LYS A 173 -12.64 4.14 14.38
N VAL A 174 -11.59 4.90 14.05
CA VAL A 174 -11.70 6.31 13.64
C VAL A 174 -12.54 6.42 12.35
N ASN A 175 -12.31 5.57 11.37
CA ASN A 175 -13.08 5.62 10.12
C ASN A 175 -14.55 5.17 10.32
N MET A 176 -14.85 4.24 11.22
CA MET A 176 -16.23 3.89 11.56
C MET A 176 -16.97 5.03 12.28
N GLU A 177 -16.28 5.79 13.13
CA GLU A 177 -16.84 6.97 13.81
C GLU A 177 -17.11 8.12 12.80
N GLU A 178 -16.26 8.30 11.80
CA GLU A 178 -16.48 9.26 10.71
C GLU A 178 -17.64 8.84 9.78
N GLU A 179 -17.80 7.54 9.50
CA GLU A 179 -18.89 7.00 8.70
C GLU A 179 -20.27 7.14 9.37
N THR A 180 -20.34 7.10 10.71
CA THR A 180 -21.59 7.34 11.45
C THR A 180 -22.03 8.81 11.42
N THR A 181 -21.14 9.73 11.09
CA THR A 181 -21.44 11.15 10.96
C THR A 181 -21.67 11.64 9.53
N SER A 182 -21.24 10.88 8.51
CA SER A 182 -21.45 11.25 7.10
C SER A 182 -21.74 10.06 6.19
N LYS A 183 -23.01 9.82 5.94
CA LYS A 183 -23.56 9.10 4.76
C LYS A 183 -23.00 7.69 4.45
N GLU A 184 -23.71 6.60 4.89
CA GLU A 184 -24.63 5.92 3.96
C GLU A 184 -24.19 4.57 3.39
N VAL A 185 -25.18 3.74 3.30
CA VAL A 185 -25.30 2.42 2.64
C VAL A 185 -24.52 2.30 1.31
N GLY A 186 -24.32 3.40 0.56
CA GLY A 186 -23.54 3.43 -0.68
C GLY A 186 -22.05 3.13 -0.49
N ASN A 187 -21.42 3.64 0.55
CA ASN A 187 -19.99 3.42 0.81
C ASN A 187 -19.70 1.97 1.20
N ILE A 188 -20.61 1.32 1.92
CA ILE A 188 -20.49 -0.10 2.28
C ILE A 188 -20.46 -0.99 1.03
N HIS A 189 -21.29 -0.69 0.03
CA HIS A 189 -21.30 -1.45 -1.23
C HIS A 189 -20.02 -1.23 -2.05
N ILE A 190 -19.47 -0.02 -2.05
CA ILE A 190 -18.21 0.28 -2.75
C ILE A 190 -17.03 -0.47 -2.12
N ASP A 191 -16.90 -0.43 -0.79
CA ASP A 191 -15.80 -1.12 -0.11
C ASP A 191 -15.89 -2.63 -0.31
N LYS A 192 -17.10 -3.19 -0.21
CA LYS A 192 -17.34 -4.60 -0.52
C LYS A 192 -17.01 -4.92 -1.99
N PHE A 193 -17.40 -4.05 -2.93
CA PHE A 193 -17.08 -4.19 -4.35
C PHE A 193 -15.57 -4.22 -4.58
N MET A 194 -14.84 -3.27 -4.00
CA MET A 194 -13.38 -3.19 -4.15
C MET A 194 -12.68 -4.45 -3.62
N LYS A 195 -13.08 -4.93 -2.44
CA LYS A 195 -12.57 -6.18 -1.85
C LYS A 195 -12.91 -7.40 -2.72
N LEU A 196 -14.12 -7.48 -3.25
CA LEU A 196 -14.52 -8.55 -4.16
C LEU A 196 -13.70 -8.52 -5.47
N VAL A 197 -13.44 -7.32 -6.01
CA VAL A 197 -12.57 -7.20 -7.20
C VAL A 197 -11.16 -7.68 -6.88
N GLU A 198 -10.57 -7.27 -5.78
CA GLU A 198 -9.22 -7.70 -5.38
C GLU A 198 -9.12 -9.21 -5.20
N SER A 199 -10.15 -9.86 -4.64
CA SER A 199 -10.14 -11.32 -4.42
C SER A 199 -10.47 -12.16 -5.66
N HIS A 200 -11.16 -11.60 -6.67
CA HIS A 200 -11.64 -12.36 -7.82
C HIS A 200 -11.19 -11.81 -9.18
N LEU A 201 -10.34 -10.76 -9.21
CA LEU A 201 -9.94 -10.07 -10.43
C LEU A 201 -9.29 -11.00 -11.49
N LYS A 202 -8.67 -12.08 -11.06
CA LYS A 202 -8.03 -13.04 -11.95
C LYS A 202 -9.04 -13.89 -12.71
N GLU A 203 -10.22 -14.13 -12.13
CA GLU A 203 -11.22 -15.06 -12.65
C GLU A 203 -12.46 -14.36 -13.21
N GLN A 204 -12.78 -13.17 -12.69
CA GLN A 204 -14.05 -12.50 -12.94
C GLN A 204 -13.87 -11.04 -13.36
N HIS A 205 -14.31 -10.72 -14.58
CA HIS A 205 -14.23 -9.37 -15.15
C HIS A 205 -15.61 -8.74 -15.37
N SER A 206 -16.69 -9.45 -15.07
CA SER A 206 -18.05 -9.00 -15.32
C SER A 206 -18.60 -8.14 -14.17
N VAL A 207 -19.11 -6.96 -14.49
CA VAL A 207 -19.83 -6.09 -13.52
C VAL A 207 -21.04 -6.82 -12.93
N GLN A 208 -21.71 -7.66 -13.73
CA GLN A 208 -22.88 -8.45 -13.30
C GLN A 208 -22.48 -9.38 -12.12
N TYR A 209 -21.37 -10.10 -12.25
CA TYR A 209 -20.90 -10.99 -11.19
C TYR A 209 -20.73 -10.27 -9.84
N TYR A 210 -20.11 -9.11 -9.84
CA TYR A 210 -19.90 -8.34 -8.61
C TYR A 210 -21.19 -7.76 -8.05
N ALA A 211 -22.08 -7.30 -8.93
CA ALA A 211 -23.39 -6.81 -8.53
C ALA A 211 -24.24 -7.91 -7.87
N ASP A 212 -24.23 -9.13 -8.44
CA ASP A 212 -24.93 -10.29 -7.89
C ASP A 212 -24.38 -10.68 -6.51
N LYS A 213 -23.05 -10.68 -6.35
CA LYS A 213 -22.39 -10.94 -5.06
C LYS A 213 -22.76 -9.90 -3.98
N LEU A 214 -23.04 -8.67 -4.38
CA LEU A 214 -23.45 -7.59 -3.49
C LEU A 214 -24.97 -7.51 -3.30
N CYS A 215 -25.76 -8.36 -3.98
CA CYS A 215 -27.22 -8.32 -3.99
C CYS A 215 -27.78 -6.96 -4.44
N ILE A 216 -27.14 -6.32 -5.43
CA ILE A 216 -27.55 -5.05 -6.03
C ILE A 216 -27.61 -5.15 -7.57
N THR A 217 -28.21 -4.16 -8.21
CA THR A 217 -28.22 -4.13 -9.67
C THR A 217 -26.89 -3.61 -10.26
N PRO A 218 -26.47 -4.07 -11.46
CA PRO A 218 -25.29 -3.53 -12.14
C PRO A 218 -25.36 -2.02 -12.38
N ASN A 219 -26.55 -1.48 -12.65
CA ASN A 219 -26.75 -0.05 -12.83
C ASN A 219 -26.46 0.73 -11.54
N TYR A 220 -26.98 0.26 -10.41
CA TYR A 220 -26.72 0.87 -9.10
C TYR A 220 -25.24 0.74 -8.73
N LEU A 221 -24.62 -0.43 -8.95
CA LEU A 221 -23.17 -0.58 -8.74
C LEU A 221 -22.39 0.42 -9.58
N ASN A 222 -22.74 0.58 -10.86
CA ASN A 222 -22.05 1.53 -11.73
C ASN A 222 -22.24 2.99 -11.28
N GLU A 223 -23.43 3.35 -10.81
CA GLU A 223 -23.76 4.68 -10.28
C GLU A 223 -22.89 5.02 -9.05
N ILE A 224 -22.86 4.13 -8.05
CA ILE A 224 -22.09 4.36 -6.82
C ILE A 224 -20.56 4.38 -7.08
N VAL A 225 -20.06 3.53 -7.99
CA VAL A 225 -18.63 3.54 -8.37
C VAL A 225 -18.30 4.83 -9.12
N THR A 226 -19.15 5.26 -10.05
CA THR A 226 -18.92 6.49 -10.83
C THR A 226 -18.96 7.73 -9.93
N SER A 227 -19.91 7.81 -9.01
CA SER A 227 -20.01 8.95 -8.09
C SER A 227 -18.80 9.06 -7.14
N THR A 228 -18.22 7.92 -6.75
CA THR A 228 -17.12 7.89 -5.77
C THR A 228 -15.72 7.89 -6.42
N LYS A 229 -15.57 7.20 -7.57
CA LYS A 229 -14.25 7.02 -8.23
C LYS A 229 -14.09 7.81 -9.54
N GLY A 230 -15.15 8.45 -10.03
CA GLY A 230 -15.13 9.19 -11.28
C GLY A 230 -15.03 8.31 -12.55
N ILE A 231 -15.07 6.98 -12.40
CA ILE A 231 -14.97 6.02 -13.50
C ILE A 231 -16.04 4.93 -13.36
N SER A 232 -16.40 4.28 -14.47
CA SER A 232 -17.38 3.18 -14.42
C SER A 232 -16.85 1.96 -13.67
N ALA A 233 -17.74 1.13 -13.11
CA ALA A 233 -17.39 -0.13 -12.45
C ALA A 233 -16.59 -1.05 -13.41
N LYS A 234 -16.98 -1.11 -14.71
CA LYS A 234 -16.24 -1.85 -15.73
C LYS A 234 -14.80 -1.34 -15.90
N GLN A 235 -14.62 -0.03 -15.92
CA GLN A 235 -13.30 0.59 -16.05
C GLN A 235 -12.45 0.34 -14.80
N TYR A 236 -13.07 0.38 -13.62
CA TYR A 236 -12.38 0.05 -12.36
C TYR A 236 -11.83 -1.39 -12.36
N ILE A 237 -12.67 -2.38 -12.71
CA ILE A 237 -12.26 -3.79 -12.81
C ILE A 237 -11.12 -3.93 -13.82
N ARG A 238 -11.27 -3.33 -15.02
CA ARG A 238 -10.26 -3.38 -16.07
C ARG A 238 -8.92 -2.80 -15.61
N ASN A 239 -8.93 -1.67 -14.92
CA ASN A 239 -7.71 -1.06 -14.38
C ASN A 239 -7.00 -2.01 -13.44
N LYS A 240 -7.72 -2.65 -12.50
CA LYS A 240 -7.16 -3.61 -11.56
C LYS A 240 -6.57 -4.85 -12.22
N VAL A 241 -7.24 -5.40 -13.24
CA VAL A 241 -6.72 -6.52 -14.04
C VAL A 241 -5.44 -6.12 -14.78
N MET A 242 -5.36 -4.89 -15.31
CA MET A 242 -4.17 -4.40 -15.99
C MET A 242 -3.01 -4.11 -15.01
N ASP A 243 -3.31 -3.67 -13.80
CA ASP A 243 -2.29 -3.48 -12.77
C ASP A 243 -1.69 -4.82 -12.35
N GLU A 244 -2.51 -5.86 -12.19
CA GLU A 244 -2.02 -7.22 -11.95
C GLU A 244 -1.22 -7.77 -13.12
N ALA A 245 -1.65 -7.51 -14.36
CA ALA A 245 -0.87 -7.87 -15.56
C ALA A 245 0.51 -7.21 -15.55
N LYS A 246 0.59 -5.92 -15.23
CA LYS A 246 1.88 -5.21 -15.09
C LYS A 246 2.76 -5.85 -14.01
N ARG A 247 2.18 -6.20 -12.86
CA ARG A 247 2.88 -6.88 -11.78
C ARG A 247 3.47 -8.21 -12.23
N LEU A 248 2.67 -9.07 -12.86
CA LEU A 248 3.13 -10.36 -13.38
C LEU A 248 4.22 -10.20 -14.45
N LEU A 249 4.08 -9.23 -15.35
CA LEU A 249 5.08 -8.94 -16.38
C LEU A 249 6.42 -8.47 -15.80
N THR A 250 6.38 -7.69 -14.73
CA THR A 250 7.57 -7.11 -14.10
C THR A 250 8.30 -8.10 -13.20
N TYR A 251 7.55 -8.89 -12.41
CA TYR A 251 8.12 -9.68 -11.33
C TYR A 251 8.16 -11.19 -11.57
N THR A 252 7.68 -11.67 -12.73
CA THR A 252 7.71 -13.09 -13.07
C THR A 252 8.27 -13.33 -14.47
N ASP A 253 8.74 -14.58 -14.71
CA ASP A 253 9.17 -15.06 -16.02
C ASP A 253 8.06 -15.78 -16.80
N PHE A 254 6.81 -15.71 -16.33
CA PHE A 254 5.71 -16.39 -16.98
C PHE A 254 5.59 -15.97 -18.45
N PRO A 255 5.41 -16.92 -19.38
CA PRO A 255 5.08 -16.61 -20.77
C PRO A 255 3.88 -15.66 -20.85
N ILE A 256 3.85 -14.82 -21.89
CA ILE A 256 2.72 -13.89 -22.11
C ILE A 256 1.38 -14.64 -22.22
N SER A 257 1.43 -15.84 -22.82
CA SER A 257 0.27 -16.75 -22.89
C SER A 257 -0.25 -17.14 -21.52
N ASP A 258 0.65 -17.48 -20.60
CA ASP A 258 0.30 -17.98 -19.28
C ASP A 258 -0.29 -16.84 -18.43
N ILE A 259 0.27 -15.63 -18.54
CA ILE A 259 -0.31 -14.43 -17.91
C ILE A 259 -1.72 -14.15 -18.46
N ALA A 260 -1.93 -14.28 -19.76
CA ALA A 260 -3.25 -14.09 -20.34
C ALA A 260 -4.27 -15.11 -19.80
N PHE A 261 -3.87 -16.38 -19.66
CA PHE A 261 -4.72 -17.43 -19.09
C PHE A 261 -4.92 -17.26 -17.58
N GLU A 262 -3.87 -16.93 -16.83
CA GLU A 262 -3.95 -16.65 -15.39
C GLU A 262 -4.94 -15.51 -15.08
N LEU A 263 -5.01 -14.52 -15.97
CA LEU A 263 -5.94 -13.39 -15.89
C LEU A 263 -7.26 -13.63 -16.66
N HIS A 264 -7.61 -14.88 -16.96
CA HIS A 264 -8.87 -15.30 -17.59
C HIS A 264 -9.24 -14.56 -18.89
N PHE A 265 -8.24 -14.17 -19.68
CA PHE A 265 -8.51 -13.68 -21.03
C PHE A 265 -8.85 -14.82 -21.97
N SER A 266 -9.89 -14.65 -22.79
CA SER A 266 -10.35 -15.67 -23.74
C SER A 266 -9.31 -16.05 -24.78
N THR A 267 -8.42 -15.12 -25.15
CA THR A 267 -7.30 -15.37 -26.06
C THR A 267 -6.10 -14.49 -25.71
N VAL A 268 -4.91 -14.97 -26.04
CA VAL A 268 -3.66 -14.20 -25.88
C VAL A 268 -3.70 -12.91 -26.72
N SER A 269 -4.25 -12.96 -27.93
CA SER A 269 -4.38 -11.79 -28.80
C SER A 269 -5.27 -10.71 -28.19
N TYR A 270 -6.37 -11.11 -27.56
CA TYR A 270 -7.26 -10.18 -26.85
C TYR A 270 -6.58 -9.54 -25.65
N PHE A 271 -5.82 -10.31 -24.89
CA PHE A 271 -4.97 -9.78 -23.80
C PHE A 271 -3.98 -8.74 -24.30
N ILE A 272 -3.19 -9.08 -25.35
CA ILE A 272 -2.18 -8.16 -25.92
C ILE A 272 -2.83 -6.86 -26.38
N GLY A 273 -3.94 -6.94 -27.11
CA GLY A 273 -4.69 -5.77 -27.57
C GLY A 273 -5.23 -4.90 -26.43
N SER A 274 -5.83 -5.54 -25.42
CA SER A 274 -6.37 -4.88 -24.22
C SER A 274 -5.28 -4.21 -23.40
N PHE A 275 -4.15 -4.88 -23.21
CA PHE A 275 -2.99 -4.34 -22.49
C PHE A 275 -2.40 -3.13 -23.22
N ARG A 276 -2.17 -3.26 -24.53
CA ARG A 276 -1.67 -2.15 -25.35
C ARG A 276 -2.62 -0.94 -25.34
N GLN A 277 -3.92 -1.18 -25.42
CA GLN A 277 -4.92 -0.10 -25.35
C GLN A 277 -4.86 0.64 -23.99
N HIS A 278 -4.55 -0.08 -22.91
CA HIS A 278 -4.51 0.48 -21.56
C HIS A 278 -3.17 1.18 -21.24
N THR A 279 -2.04 0.62 -21.69
CA THR A 279 -0.69 1.06 -21.32
C THR A 279 0.03 1.85 -22.42
N GLY A 280 -0.45 1.79 -23.65
CA GLY A 280 0.22 2.36 -24.84
C GLY A 280 1.25 1.43 -25.49
N GLU A 281 1.66 0.33 -24.84
CA GLU A 281 2.70 -0.58 -25.30
C GLU A 281 2.29 -2.05 -25.18
N THR A 282 2.98 -2.94 -25.90
CA THR A 282 2.69 -4.38 -25.84
C THR A 282 3.23 -4.98 -24.53
N PRO A 283 2.64 -6.12 -24.03
CA PRO A 283 3.15 -6.81 -22.84
C PRO A 283 4.64 -7.18 -22.93
N LEU A 284 5.11 -7.58 -24.12
CA LEU A 284 6.50 -7.94 -24.32
C LEU A 284 7.44 -6.72 -24.19
N LEU A 285 7.04 -5.59 -24.77
CA LEU A 285 7.80 -4.34 -24.64
C LEU A 285 7.80 -3.86 -23.19
N TYR A 286 6.64 -3.88 -22.54
CA TYR A 286 6.49 -3.51 -21.14
C TYR A 286 7.43 -4.33 -20.23
N ARG A 287 7.45 -5.65 -20.41
CA ARG A 287 8.39 -6.53 -19.69
C ARG A 287 9.84 -6.12 -19.88
N LYS A 288 10.24 -5.89 -21.15
CA LYS A 288 11.62 -5.54 -21.49
C LYS A 288 12.07 -4.22 -20.86
N THR A 289 11.16 -3.26 -20.70
CA THR A 289 11.45 -1.90 -20.19
C THR A 289 11.31 -1.76 -18.67
N HIS A 290 10.51 -2.65 -18.02
CA HIS A 290 10.15 -2.52 -16.61
C HIS A 290 10.63 -3.71 -15.75
N LYS A 291 11.21 -4.74 -16.34
CA LYS A 291 11.84 -5.82 -15.56
C LYS A 291 13.11 -5.28 -14.89
N PRO A 292 13.29 -5.46 -13.55
CA PRO A 292 14.45 -4.97 -12.82
C PRO A 292 15.77 -5.60 -13.29
#